data_0761b09e72a8cff06c820cd2fe3e3dab
#
_entry.id   0761b09e72a8cff06c820cd2fe3e3dab
#
_cell.length_a   1.000
_cell.length_b   1.000
_cell.length_c   1.000
_cell.angle_alpha   90.00
_cell.angle_beta   90.00
_cell.angle_gamma   90.00
#
_symmetry.space_group_name_H-M   'P 1'
#
loop_
_entity.id
_entity.type
_entity.pdbx_description
1 polymer ?
#
loop_
_entity_poly.entity_id
_entity_poly.type
_entity_poly.pdbx_seq_one_letter_code
_entity_poly.pdbx_strand_id
1 'polypeptide(L)'
;MTMPQATAAAAPATLLGSEQALCTAYDVALLDLDGVCFAGEARVPHAADNVNAARRAGMHLSFVTNNASRSPQTVVDKLAANGITAEASEVFSAAMDAAAMLTEHVEPGSTVLVVGGDGVRQALLDEGFQVTSSAQDEPVAVVQGWDPAVDWALLSEGVYAINAGALHVATNLDATLPTERGIALGNGSLVAAVVHASGKEPLAGGKPFPGIYTRALKRA
;
A
#
# COMPACT_ATOMS: atom_id res chain seq x y z
N MET A 1 12.25 -27.97 17.79
CA MET A 1 11.94 -26.67 17.21
C MET A 1 10.43 -26.49 17.29
N THR A 2 9.96 -25.83 18.34
CA THR A 2 8.52 -25.73 18.68
C THR A 2 7.93 -24.55 17.94
N MET A 3 6.96 -24.80 17.08
CA MET A 3 6.20 -23.76 16.37
C MET A 3 5.48 -22.87 17.39
N PRO A 4 5.49 -21.54 17.25
CA PRO A 4 4.68 -20.69 18.11
C PRO A 4 3.19 -20.96 17.85
N GLN A 5 2.44 -21.16 18.94
CA GLN A 5 1.00 -21.35 18.91
C GLN A 5 0.34 -20.06 18.37
N ALA A 6 -0.58 -20.24 17.43
CA ALA A 6 -1.42 -19.17 16.93
C ALA A 6 -2.13 -18.47 18.11
N THR A 7 -1.91 -17.19 18.24
CA THR A 7 -2.66 -16.31 19.15
C THR A 7 -4.14 -16.39 18.81
N ALA A 8 -4.97 -16.61 19.82
CA ALA A 8 -6.41 -16.67 19.71
C ALA A 8 -6.94 -15.47 18.92
N ALA A 9 -7.76 -15.74 17.91
CA ALA A 9 -8.45 -14.70 17.16
C ALA A 9 -9.23 -13.82 18.14
N ALA A 10 -8.98 -12.51 18.09
CA ALA A 10 -9.78 -11.54 18.82
C ALA A 10 -11.25 -11.71 18.44
N ALA A 11 -12.16 -11.67 19.43
CA ALA A 11 -13.59 -11.71 19.17
C ALA A 11 -13.96 -10.63 18.15
N PRO A 12 -14.88 -10.91 17.21
CA PRO A 12 -15.27 -9.93 16.21
C PRO A 12 -15.76 -8.66 16.92
N ALA A 13 -15.15 -7.52 16.59
CA ALA A 13 -15.59 -6.24 17.11
C ALA A 13 -17.04 -6.03 16.70
N THR A 14 -17.94 -5.89 17.68
CA THR A 14 -19.34 -5.58 17.41
C THR A 14 -19.40 -4.20 16.79
N LEU A 15 -19.98 -4.06 15.60
CA LEU A 15 -20.24 -2.76 15.01
C LEU A 15 -21.13 -1.96 15.97
N LEU A 16 -20.60 -0.86 16.46
CA LEU A 16 -21.39 0.09 17.25
C LEU A 16 -22.27 0.88 16.27
N GLY A 17 -23.57 0.91 16.52
CA GLY A 17 -24.47 1.77 15.79
C GLY A 17 -24.16 3.25 16.10
N SER A 18 -24.50 4.14 15.19
CA SER A 18 -24.48 5.58 15.41
C SER A 18 -25.91 6.12 15.33
N GLU A 19 -26.30 6.94 16.29
CA GLU A 19 -27.59 7.65 16.27
C GLU A 19 -27.55 8.86 15.31
N GLN A 20 -26.36 9.31 14.94
CA GLN A 20 -26.15 10.41 14.00
C GLN A 20 -25.49 9.90 12.71
N ALA A 21 -25.77 10.57 11.61
CA ALA A 21 -25.07 10.30 10.37
C ALA A 21 -23.56 10.57 10.55
N LEU A 22 -22.70 9.65 10.08
CA LEU A 22 -21.23 9.77 10.28
C LEU A 22 -20.67 11.08 9.70
N CYS A 23 -21.25 11.59 8.61
CA CYS A 23 -20.87 12.87 8.00
C CYS A 23 -21.21 14.11 8.86
N THR A 24 -21.96 13.98 9.95
CA THR A 24 -22.18 15.05 10.94
C THR A 24 -21.29 14.93 12.17
N ALA A 25 -20.62 13.79 12.34
CA ALA A 25 -19.77 13.49 13.48
C ALA A 25 -18.27 13.52 13.15
N TYR A 26 -17.93 13.36 11.86
CA TYR A 26 -16.55 13.28 11.38
C TYR A 26 -16.37 14.13 10.13
N ASP A 27 -15.20 14.75 10.00
CA ASP A 27 -14.83 15.59 8.87
C ASP A 27 -14.21 14.78 7.71
N VAL A 28 -13.57 13.65 8.03
CA VAL A 28 -12.82 12.81 7.06
C VAL A 28 -13.22 11.35 7.17
N ALA A 29 -13.38 10.69 6.03
CA ALA A 29 -13.50 9.23 5.96
C ALA A 29 -12.28 8.63 5.23
N LEU A 30 -11.59 7.69 5.90
CA LEU A 30 -10.56 6.86 5.29
C LEU A 30 -11.22 5.56 4.81
N LEU A 31 -11.28 5.37 3.51
CA LEU A 31 -11.99 4.28 2.86
C LEU A 31 -11.00 3.25 2.30
N ASP A 32 -11.16 1.99 2.65
CA ASP A 32 -10.51 0.90 1.92
C ASP A 32 -11.15 0.74 0.54
N LEU A 33 -10.44 0.11 -0.37
CA LEU A 33 -10.89 -0.10 -1.74
C LEU A 33 -11.46 -1.50 -1.95
N ASP A 34 -10.63 -2.54 -1.77
CA ASP A 34 -11.00 -3.91 -2.06
C ASP A 34 -11.97 -4.46 -1.01
N GLY A 35 -13.17 -4.86 -1.45
CA GLY A 35 -14.25 -5.32 -0.58
C GLY A 35 -15.09 -4.19 0.02
N VAL A 36 -14.73 -2.93 -0.17
CA VAL A 36 -15.46 -1.74 0.34
C VAL A 36 -16.02 -0.91 -0.81
N CYS A 37 -15.17 -0.41 -1.70
CA CYS A 37 -15.59 0.38 -2.85
C CYS A 37 -15.90 -0.50 -4.08
N PHE A 38 -15.15 -1.58 -4.26
CA PHE A 38 -15.33 -2.59 -5.30
C PHE A 38 -14.77 -3.94 -4.81
N ALA A 39 -15.11 -5.04 -5.48
CA ALA A 39 -14.60 -6.38 -5.21
C ALA A 39 -14.09 -7.00 -6.51
N GLY A 40 -12.78 -6.94 -6.75
CA GLY A 40 -12.22 -7.25 -8.08
C GLY A 40 -12.81 -6.31 -9.15
N GLU A 41 -13.51 -6.86 -10.15
CA GLU A 41 -14.23 -6.07 -11.16
C GLU A 41 -15.71 -5.83 -10.79
N ALA A 42 -16.20 -6.42 -9.70
CA ALA A 42 -17.59 -6.30 -9.28
C ALA A 42 -17.82 -5.07 -8.40
N ARG A 43 -19.00 -4.47 -8.54
CA ARG A 43 -19.46 -3.38 -7.67
C ARG A 43 -19.86 -3.92 -6.31
N VAL A 44 -19.49 -3.22 -5.24
CA VAL A 44 -20.03 -3.45 -3.91
C VAL A 44 -21.40 -2.75 -3.82
N PRO A 45 -22.47 -3.47 -3.46
CA PRO A 45 -23.81 -2.87 -3.32
C PRO A 45 -23.80 -1.64 -2.41
N HIS A 46 -24.46 -0.58 -2.82
CA HIS A 46 -24.59 0.69 -2.11
C HIS A 46 -23.31 1.51 -1.88
N ALA A 47 -22.11 1.02 -2.25
CA ALA A 47 -20.86 1.74 -2.03
C ALA A 47 -20.87 3.10 -2.75
N ALA A 48 -21.17 3.11 -4.05
CA ALA A 48 -21.17 4.34 -4.84
C ALA A 48 -22.16 5.37 -4.31
N ASP A 49 -23.40 4.95 -3.99
CA ASP A 49 -24.44 5.83 -3.50
C ASP A 49 -24.04 6.47 -2.17
N ASN A 50 -23.53 5.67 -1.23
CA ASN A 50 -23.16 6.13 0.11
C ASN A 50 -21.89 6.99 0.10
N VAL A 51 -20.85 6.60 -0.64
CA VAL A 51 -19.59 7.37 -0.75
C VAL A 51 -19.88 8.74 -1.39
N ASN A 52 -20.62 8.76 -2.51
CA ASN A 52 -20.98 10.01 -3.17
C ASN A 52 -21.95 10.86 -2.32
N ALA A 53 -22.81 10.24 -1.50
CA ALA A 53 -23.66 10.96 -0.56
C ALA A 53 -22.86 11.61 0.57
N ALA A 54 -21.87 10.92 1.14
CA ALA A 54 -20.98 11.47 2.15
C ALA A 54 -20.20 12.68 1.61
N ARG A 55 -19.69 12.59 0.37
CA ARG A 55 -19.05 13.72 -0.34
C ARG A 55 -19.99 14.91 -0.48
N ARG A 56 -21.22 14.70 -0.95
CA ARG A 56 -22.22 15.76 -1.07
C ARG A 56 -22.58 16.40 0.26
N ALA A 57 -22.47 15.66 1.35
CA ALA A 57 -22.67 16.17 2.72
C ALA A 57 -21.44 16.94 3.27
N GLY A 58 -20.38 17.11 2.48
CA GLY A 58 -19.17 17.88 2.84
C GLY A 58 -18.08 17.08 3.53
N MET A 59 -18.20 15.75 3.61
CA MET A 59 -17.13 14.91 4.18
C MET A 59 -15.94 14.82 3.22
N HIS A 60 -14.73 15.05 3.71
CA HIS A 60 -13.51 14.76 2.98
C HIS A 60 -13.31 13.25 2.87
N LEU A 61 -12.92 12.78 1.69
CA LEU A 61 -12.71 11.36 1.44
C LEU A 61 -11.25 11.10 1.13
N SER A 62 -10.68 10.04 1.71
CA SER A 62 -9.36 9.53 1.36
C SER A 62 -9.46 8.04 1.12
N PHE A 63 -9.02 7.58 -0.04
CA PHE A 63 -9.05 6.18 -0.46
C PHE A 63 -7.70 5.53 -0.16
N VAL A 64 -7.66 4.67 0.86
CA VAL A 64 -6.42 4.11 1.41
C VAL A 64 -6.28 2.63 1.02
N THR A 65 -5.25 2.30 0.25
CA THR A 65 -5.05 0.96 -0.29
C THR A 65 -3.65 0.40 -0.02
N ASN A 66 -3.57 -0.93 0.24
CA ASN A 66 -2.30 -1.66 0.26
C ASN A 66 -1.76 -1.97 -1.14
N ASN A 67 -2.55 -1.78 -2.19
CA ASN A 67 -2.08 -1.97 -3.56
C ASN A 67 -1.05 -0.89 -3.92
N ALA A 68 0.19 -1.32 -4.12
CA ALA A 68 1.33 -0.46 -4.45
C ALA A 68 1.68 -0.45 -5.95
N SER A 69 1.02 -1.29 -6.77
CA SER A 69 1.38 -1.46 -8.19
C SER A 69 0.78 -0.39 -9.10
N ARG A 70 -0.29 0.28 -8.67
CA ARG A 70 -1.06 1.21 -9.51
C ARG A 70 -0.81 2.65 -9.14
N SER A 71 -0.82 3.52 -10.16
CA SER A 71 -0.81 4.98 -9.94
C SER A 71 -2.14 5.46 -9.34
N PRO A 72 -2.18 6.61 -8.63
CA PRO A 72 -3.42 7.20 -8.13
C PRO A 72 -4.48 7.39 -9.23
N GLN A 73 -4.08 7.79 -10.45
CA GLN A 73 -5.01 7.96 -11.56
C GLN A 73 -5.69 6.66 -11.98
N THR A 74 -4.95 5.55 -12.04
CA THR A 74 -5.52 4.24 -12.34
C THR A 74 -6.57 3.82 -11.29
N VAL A 75 -6.35 4.19 -10.03
CA VAL A 75 -7.32 3.94 -8.95
C VAL A 75 -8.58 4.80 -9.14
N VAL A 76 -8.42 6.07 -9.49
CA VAL A 76 -9.54 6.98 -9.79
C VAL A 76 -10.38 6.46 -10.95
N ASP A 77 -9.74 6.02 -12.04
CA ASP A 77 -10.45 5.46 -13.20
C ASP A 77 -11.26 4.21 -12.81
N LYS A 78 -10.71 3.37 -11.94
CA LYS A 78 -11.42 2.20 -11.43
C LYS A 78 -12.57 2.57 -10.50
N LEU A 79 -12.41 3.57 -9.63
CA LEU A 79 -13.49 4.11 -8.80
C LEU A 79 -14.62 4.68 -9.67
N ALA A 80 -14.28 5.45 -10.71
CA ALA A 80 -15.24 6.01 -11.66
C ALA A 80 -16.02 4.92 -12.41
N ALA A 81 -15.36 3.85 -12.86
CA ALA A 81 -16.02 2.68 -13.47
C ALA A 81 -17.01 2.00 -12.53
N ASN A 82 -16.79 2.11 -11.21
CA ASN A 82 -17.69 1.62 -10.16
C ASN A 82 -18.73 2.66 -9.70
N GLY A 83 -18.77 3.85 -10.33
CA GLY A 83 -19.74 4.90 -10.04
C GLY A 83 -19.36 5.80 -8.84
N ILE A 84 -18.12 5.72 -8.36
CA ILE A 84 -17.60 6.55 -7.27
C ILE A 84 -16.80 7.70 -7.86
N THR A 85 -17.17 8.94 -7.51
CA THR A 85 -16.40 10.13 -7.87
C THR A 85 -15.20 10.26 -6.95
N ALA A 86 -14.00 10.41 -7.53
CA ALA A 86 -12.75 10.58 -6.78
C ALA A 86 -11.75 11.43 -7.57
N GLU A 87 -10.80 12.02 -6.86
CA GLU A 87 -9.65 12.74 -7.44
C GLU A 87 -8.35 12.01 -7.06
N ALA A 88 -7.30 12.15 -7.87
CA ALA A 88 -6.01 11.51 -7.61
C ALA A 88 -5.38 11.95 -6.27
N SER A 89 -5.65 13.18 -5.85
CA SER A 89 -5.23 13.74 -4.55
C SER A 89 -5.84 13.01 -3.35
N GLU A 90 -7.00 12.38 -3.52
CA GLU A 90 -7.71 11.64 -2.48
C GLU A 90 -7.23 10.18 -2.35
N VAL A 91 -6.38 9.70 -3.26
CA VAL A 91 -5.84 8.35 -3.19
C VAL A 91 -4.53 8.34 -2.41
N PHE A 92 -4.45 7.46 -1.42
CA PHE A 92 -3.23 7.22 -0.66
C PHE A 92 -2.90 5.72 -0.64
N SER A 93 -1.84 5.34 -1.34
CA SER A 93 -1.44 3.94 -1.51
C SER A 93 -0.29 3.56 -0.56
N ALA A 94 -0.09 2.25 -0.38
CA ALA A 94 1.07 1.74 0.36
C ALA A 94 2.40 2.10 -0.31
N ALA A 95 2.43 2.35 -1.63
CA ALA A 95 3.62 2.88 -2.30
C ALA A 95 3.96 4.30 -1.81
N MET A 96 2.94 5.17 -1.72
CA MET A 96 3.10 6.53 -1.21
C MET A 96 3.47 6.54 0.28
N ASP A 97 2.89 5.63 1.06
CA ASP A 97 3.25 5.45 2.48
C ASP A 97 4.71 5.05 2.65
N ALA A 98 5.20 4.09 1.85
CA ALA A 98 6.59 3.64 1.88
C ALA A 98 7.57 4.73 1.41
N ALA A 99 7.22 5.48 0.36
CA ALA A 99 8.04 6.59 -0.12
C ALA A 99 8.14 7.71 0.93
N ALA A 100 7.01 8.13 1.52
CA ALA A 100 6.98 9.11 2.60
C ALA A 100 7.73 8.63 3.86
N MET A 101 7.62 7.33 4.22
CA MET A 101 8.39 6.75 5.32
C MET A 101 9.89 6.78 5.03
N LEU A 102 10.30 6.55 3.77
CA LEU A 102 11.71 6.56 3.40
C LEU A 102 12.34 7.95 3.57
N THR A 103 11.60 9.04 3.38
CA THR A 103 12.12 10.42 3.60
C THR A 103 12.56 10.67 5.05
N GLU A 104 12.07 9.86 6.01
CA GLU A 104 12.48 9.95 7.41
C GLU A 104 13.88 9.32 7.66
N HIS A 105 14.42 8.56 6.69
CA HIS A 105 15.65 7.77 6.83
C HIS A 105 16.70 8.06 5.76
N VAL A 106 16.31 8.60 4.61
CA VAL A 106 17.16 8.77 3.43
C VAL A 106 16.94 10.16 2.86
N GLU A 107 18.04 10.85 2.54
CA GLU A 107 18.01 12.19 1.97
C GLU A 107 17.40 12.22 0.55
N PRO A 108 16.60 13.24 0.20
CA PRO A 108 16.11 13.44 -1.15
C PRO A 108 17.25 13.48 -2.18
N GLY A 109 16.99 13.01 -3.39
CA GLY A 109 18.00 12.89 -4.45
C GLY A 109 18.82 11.61 -4.41
N SER A 110 18.72 10.81 -3.34
CA SER A 110 19.40 9.51 -3.26
C SER A 110 18.82 8.50 -4.24
N THR A 111 19.66 7.55 -4.67
CA THR A 111 19.24 6.43 -5.54
C THR A 111 18.60 5.32 -4.73
N VAL A 112 17.42 4.89 -5.14
CA VAL A 112 16.60 3.85 -4.50
C VAL A 112 16.32 2.74 -5.52
N LEU A 113 16.59 1.50 -5.15
CA LEU A 113 16.23 0.35 -5.96
C LEU A 113 14.77 -0.02 -5.77
N VAL A 114 14.05 -0.14 -6.87
CA VAL A 114 12.63 -0.52 -6.88
C VAL A 114 12.49 -2.00 -7.22
N VAL A 115 12.02 -2.78 -6.25
CA VAL A 115 11.51 -4.13 -6.47
C VAL A 115 9.98 -4.05 -6.49
N GLY A 116 9.40 -3.74 -7.65
CA GLY A 116 7.96 -3.49 -7.75
C GLY A 116 7.59 -2.83 -9.07
N GLY A 117 6.33 -2.39 -9.15
CA GLY A 117 5.76 -1.76 -10.34
C GLY A 117 5.87 -0.24 -10.38
N ASP A 118 5.18 0.34 -11.38
CA ASP A 118 5.19 1.78 -11.65
C ASP A 118 4.62 2.61 -10.50
N GLY A 119 3.69 2.07 -9.70
CA GLY A 119 3.15 2.78 -8.55
C GLY A 119 4.22 3.09 -7.50
N VAL A 120 5.13 2.15 -7.23
CA VAL A 120 6.27 2.36 -6.31
C VAL A 120 7.26 3.35 -6.92
N ARG A 121 7.58 3.17 -8.20
CA ARG A 121 8.51 4.05 -8.93
C ARG A 121 8.03 5.50 -8.91
N GLN A 122 6.77 5.73 -9.25
CA GLN A 122 6.21 7.08 -9.27
C GLN A 122 6.18 7.71 -7.88
N ALA A 123 5.75 6.98 -6.86
CA ALA A 123 5.72 7.49 -5.48
C ALA A 123 7.11 7.95 -4.99
N LEU A 124 8.17 7.22 -5.35
CA LEU A 124 9.55 7.61 -5.00
C LEU A 124 10.02 8.84 -5.78
N LEU A 125 9.69 8.93 -7.08
CA LEU A 125 10.01 10.11 -7.89
C LEU A 125 9.30 11.36 -7.37
N ASP A 126 8.04 11.24 -6.95
CA ASP A 126 7.25 12.35 -6.39
C ASP A 126 7.86 12.88 -5.06
N GLU A 127 8.53 12.01 -4.28
CA GLU A 127 9.27 12.38 -3.06
C GLU A 127 10.72 12.83 -3.35
N GLY A 128 11.09 12.94 -4.65
CA GLY A 128 12.38 13.48 -5.08
C GLY A 128 13.55 12.48 -5.08
N PHE A 129 13.29 11.19 -4.98
CA PHE A 129 14.31 10.16 -5.11
C PHE A 129 14.67 9.87 -6.57
N GLN A 130 15.87 9.39 -6.82
CA GLN A 130 16.26 8.74 -8.07
C GLN A 130 15.95 7.25 -7.97
N VAL A 131 15.52 6.62 -9.06
CA VAL A 131 15.10 5.21 -9.02
C VAL A 131 15.92 4.36 -9.99
N THR A 132 16.29 3.17 -9.53
CA THR A 132 16.99 2.15 -10.32
C THR A 132 16.35 0.78 -10.15
N SER A 133 16.75 -0.17 -11.00
CA SER A 133 16.46 -1.61 -10.86
C SER A 133 17.72 -2.44 -10.69
N SER A 134 18.90 -1.81 -10.53
CA SER A 134 20.19 -2.51 -10.41
C SER A 134 20.93 -2.16 -9.11
N ALA A 135 21.41 -3.17 -8.42
CA ALA A 135 22.28 -3.01 -7.26
C ALA A 135 23.67 -2.40 -7.62
N GLN A 136 24.07 -2.46 -8.92
CA GLN A 136 25.32 -1.87 -9.38
C GLN A 136 25.32 -0.34 -9.32
N ASP A 137 24.15 0.29 -9.26
CA ASP A 137 24.01 1.74 -9.09
C ASP A 137 24.17 2.18 -7.63
N GLU A 138 24.60 1.27 -6.75
CA GLU A 138 24.87 1.49 -5.33
C GLU A 138 23.69 2.18 -4.59
N PRO A 139 22.44 1.67 -4.70
CA PRO A 139 21.29 2.29 -4.08
C PRO A 139 21.42 2.26 -2.55
N VAL A 140 21.00 3.35 -1.89
CA VAL A 140 21.01 3.45 -0.42
C VAL A 140 19.82 2.78 0.24
N ALA A 141 18.77 2.49 -0.53
CA ALA A 141 17.57 1.78 -0.08
C ALA A 141 16.99 0.90 -1.18
N VAL A 142 16.24 -0.11 -0.76
CA VAL A 142 15.39 -0.97 -1.61
C VAL A 142 13.95 -0.79 -1.15
N VAL A 143 13.05 -0.38 -2.04
CA VAL A 143 11.60 -0.34 -1.76
C VAL A 143 10.93 -1.48 -2.53
N GLN A 144 10.33 -2.40 -1.76
CA GLN A 144 9.69 -3.59 -2.28
C GLN A 144 8.18 -3.50 -2.21
N GLY A 145 7.52 -3.63 -3.36
CA GLY A 145 6.07 -3.74 -3.54
C GLY A 145 5.72 -4.84 -4.51
N TRP A 146 4.48 -5.31 -4.47
CA TRP A 146 4.01 -6.33 -5.39
C TRP A 146 3.78 -5.77 -6.79
N ASP A 147 4.21 -6.51 -7.79
CA ASP A 147 3.85 -6.32 -9.19
C ASP A 147 3.95 -7.68 -9.91
N PRO A 148 3.08 -7.97 -10.91
CA PRO A 148 3.14 -9.23 -11.64
C PRO A 148 4.42 -9.42 -12.45
N ALA A 149 5.17 -8.36 -12.74
CA ALA A 149 6.44 -8.40 -13.46
C ALA A 149 7.66 -8.64 -12.54
N VAL A 150 7.47 -8.67 -11.21
CA VAL A 150 8.56 -8.98 -10.27
C VAL A 150 8.98 -10.43 -10.46
N ASP A 151 10.21 -10.61 -10.90
CA ASP A 151 10.82 -11.90 -11.15
C ASP A 151 12.00 -12.20 -10.21
N TRP A 152 12.59 -13.38 -10.35
CA TRP A 152 13.75 -13.80 -9.58
C TRP A 152 14.95 -12.84 -9.74
N ALA A 153 15.17 -12.30 -10.94
CA ALA A 153 16.30 -11.42 -11.19
C ALA A 153 16.16 -10.11 -10.41
N LEU A 154 14.99 -9.48 -10.46
CA LEU A 154 14.72 -8.24 -9.74
C LEU A 154 14.74 -8.43 -8.21
N LEU A 155 14.20 -9.54 -7.70
CA LEU A 155 14.32 -9.90 -6.29
C LEU A 155 15.77 -10.08 -5.85
N SER A 156 16.61 -10.67 -6.73
CA SER A 156 18.06 -10.86 -6.47
C SER A 156 18.80 -9.53 -6.44
N GLU A 157 18.49 -8.57 -7.32
CA GLU A 157 19.02 -7.21 -7.26
C GLU A 157 18.72 -6.56 -5.90
N GLY A 158 17.47 -6.71 -5.40
CA GLY A 158 17.11 -6.28 -4.06
C GLY A 158 17.98 -6.90 -2.96
N VAL A 159 18.21 -8.23 -3.03
CA VAL A 159 19.06 -8.93 -2.06
C VAL A 159 20.51 -8.45 -2.13
N TYR A 160 21.07 -8.23 -3.34
CA TYR A 160 22.43 -7.72 -3.50
C TYR A 160 22.58 -6.33 -2.86
N ALA A 161 21.65 -5.41 -3.13
CA ALA A 161 21.68 -4.08 -2.55
C ALA A 161 21.54 -4.11 -1.01
N ILE A 162 20.61 -4.90 -0.47
CA ILE A 162 20.41 -5.06 0.98
C ILE A 162 21.67 -5.62 1.65
N ASN A 163 22.33 -6.59 1.03
CA ASN A 163 23.59 -7.15 1.55
C ASN A 163 24.74 -6.15 1.50
N ALA A 164 24.74 -5.25 0.52
CA ALA A 164 25.68 -4.14 0.41
C ALA A 164 25.43 -3.02 1.44
N GLY A 165 24.29 -3.05 2.16
CA GLY A 165 24.00 -2.10 3.22
C GLY A 165 22.78 -1.22 2.97
N ALA A 166 22.09 -1.38 1.85
CA ALA A 166 20.86 -0.63 1.56
C ALA A 166 19.77 -0.93 2.58
N LEU A 167 19.01 0.12 2.94
CA LEU A 167 17.84 0.00 3.81
C LEU A 167 16.73 -0.78 3.08
N HIS A 168 16.15 -1.80 3.69
CA HIS A 168 15.02 -2.54 3.13
C HIS A 168 13.70 -1.93 3.62
N VAL A 169 12.83 -1.53 2.69
CA VAL A 169 11.48 -1.00 2.95
C VAL A 169 10.46 -1.84 2.18
N ALA A 170 9.43 -2.32 2.86
CA ALA A 170 8.30 -3.03 2.26
C ALA A 170 7.05 -2.16 2.25
N THR A 171 6.37 -2.06 1.11
CA THR A 171 5.12 -1.28 1.00
C THR A 171 4.01 -1.87 1.85
N ASN A 172 3.96 -3.19 2.00
CA ASN A 172 3.05 -3.93 2.88
C ASN A 172 3.58 -5.36 3.11
N LEU A 173 3.01 -6.06 4.07
CA LEU A 173 3.35 -7.45 4.40
C LEU A 173 2.20 -8.43 4.14
N ASP A 174 1.28 -8.12 3.25
CA ASP A 174 0.17 -9.01 2.90
C ASP A 174 0.72 -10.29 2.29
N ALA A 175 0.56 -11.41 3.00
CA ALA A 175 1.10 -12.70 2.58
C ALA A 175 0.46 -13.22 1.30
N THR A 176 -0.80 -12.87 1.09
CA THR A 176 -1.61 -13.37 -0.03
C THR A 176 -2.30 -12.24 -0.77
N LEU A 177 -2.65 -12.52 -2.02
CA LEU A 177 -3.43 -11.64 -2.89
C LEU A 177 -4.58 -12.43 -3.49
N PRO A 178 -5.85 -12.02 -3.32
CA PRO A 178 -6.97 -12.63 -4.00
C PRO A 178 -6.93 -12.30 -5.50
N THR A 179 -7.11 -13.33 -6.32
CA THR A 179 -7.20 -13.22 -7.80
C THR A 179 -8.42 -13.98 -8.30
N GLU A 180 -8.78 -13.79 -9.56
CA GLU A 180 -9.87 -14.57 -10.21
C GLU A 180 -9.62 -16.08 -10.19
N ARG A 181 -8.35 -16.50 -10.14
CA ARG A 181 -7.96 -17.93 -10.12
C ARG A 181 -7.83 -18.48 -8.70
N GLY A 182 -8.06 -17.68 -7.67
CA GLY A 182 -7.88 -18.05 -6.27
C GLY A 182 -6.82 -17.21 -5.55
N ILE A 183 -6.32 -17.71 -4.44
CA ILE A 183 -5.32 -17.03 -3.63
C ILE A 183 -3.94 -17.18 -4.26
N ALA A 184 -3.28 -16.05 -4.49
CA ALA A 184 -1.91 -15.97 -5.01
C ALA A 184 -0.95 -15.38 -3.96
N LEU A 185 0.36 -15.35 -4.28
CA LEU A 185 1.38 -14.73 -3.45
C LEU A 185 1.19 -13.22 -3.40
N GLY A 186 1.08 -12.66 -2.20
CA GLY A 186 1.12 -11.23 -1.95
C GLY A 186 2.56 -10.71 -1.76
N ASN A 187 2.69 -9.40 -1.58
CA ASN A 187 3.99 -8.78 -1.36
C ASN A 187 4.75 -9.37 -0.16
N GLY A 188 4.06 -9.63 0.95
CA GLY A 188 4.65 -10.19 2.16
C GLY A 188 5.35 -11.54 1.93
N SER A 189 4.84 -12.38 1.02
CA SER A 189 5.49 -13.65 0.66
C SER A 189 6.79 -13.42 -0.13
N LEU A 190 6.82 -12.43 -1.01
CA LEU A 190 8.04 -12.02 -1.74
C LEU A 190 9.05 -11.34 -0.81
N VAL A 191 8.57 -10.52 0.12
CA VAL A 191 9.40 -9.93 1.19
C VAL A 191 10.03 -11.01 2.05
N ALA A 192 9.27 -12.03 2.45
CA ALA A 192 9.79 -13.16 3.23
C ALA A 192 10.92 -13.90 2.50
N ALA A 193 10.84 -14.04 1.18
CA ALA A 193 11.91 -14.64 0.38
C ALA A 193 13.20 -13.78 0.41
N VAL A 194 13.07 -12.45 0.28
CA VAL A 194 14.19 -11.50 0.36
C VAL A 194 14.79 -11.48 1.77
N VAL A 195 13.96 -11.46 2.82
CA VAL A 195 14.40 -11.54 4.22
C VAL A 195 15.16 -12.86 4.49
N HIS A 196 14.63 -13.97 3.98
CA HIS A 196 15.29 -15.28 4.15
C HIS A 196 16.69 -15.29 3.49
N ALA A 197 16.84 -14.66 2.35
CA ALA A 197 18.12 -14.61 1.61
C ALA A 197 19.11 -13.59 2.19
N SER A 198 18.64 -12.43 2.67
CA SER A 198 19.50 -11.35 3.18
C SER A 198 19.74 -11.41 4.69
N GLY A 199 18.86 -12.08 5.44
CA GLY A 199 18.87 -12.07 6.90
C GLY A 199 18.49 -10.72 7.53
N LYS A 200 17.91 -9.78 6.75
CA LYS A 200 17.56 -8.44 7.21
C LYS A 200 16.07 -8.17 7.07
N GLU A 201 15.45 -7.76 8.19
CA GLU A 201 14.03 -7.40 8.22
C GLU A 201 13.80 -6.00 7.61
N PRO A 202 12.69 -5.78 6.90
CA PRO A 202 12.34 -4.47 6.36
C PRO A 202 11.71 -3.55 7.39
N LEU A 203 11.80 -2.25 7.15
CA LEU A 203 10.79 -1.32 7.61
C LEU A 203 9.51 -1.56 6.79
N ALA A 204 8.38 -1.76 7.44
CA ALA A 204 7.14 -2.10 6.76
C ALA A 204 6.11 -0.97 6.89
N GLY A 205 5.56 -0.56 5.75
CA GLY A 205 4.43 0.34 5.63
C GLY A 205 3.11 -0.40 5.38
N GLY A 206 2.09 0.36 4.98
CA GLY A 206 0.77 -0.16 4.64
C GLY A 206 -0.08 -0.57 5.83
N LYS A 207 -1.32 -0.96 5.55
CA LYS A 207 -2.25 -1.51 6.56
C LYS A 207 -1.76 -2.89 7.03
N PRO A 208 -1.87 -3.26 8.31
CA PRO A 208 -2.57 -2.58 9.41
C PRO A 208 -1.71 -1.59 10.22
N PHE A 209 -0.52 -1.23 9.76
CA PHE A 209 0.34 -0.30 10.49
C PHE A 209 -0.29 1.10 10.57
N PRO A 210 -0.21 1.78 11.74
CA PRO A 210 -0.88 3.08 11.94
C PRO A 210 -0.30 4.20 11.09
N GLY A 211 0.93 4.07 10.60
CA GLY A 211 1.63 5.07 9.80
C GLY A 211 0.86 5.49 8.56
N ILE A 212 0.34 4.52 7.79
CA ILE A 212 -0.42 4.81 6.57
C ILE A 212 -1.66 5.68 6.83
N TYR A 213 -2.40 5.41 7.91
CA TYR A 213 -3.58 6.21 8.26
C TYR A 213 -3.20 7.62 8.70
N THR A 214 -2.13 7.75 9.49
CA THR A 214 -1.64 9.05 9.95
C THR A 214 -1.15 9.93 8.79
N ARG A 215 -0.44 9.34 7.82
CA ARG A 215 0.06 10.07 6.64
C ARG A 215 -1.09 10.39 5.67
N ALA A 216 -2.05 9.47 5.49
CA ALA A 216 -3.25 9.73 4.70
C ALA A 216 -4.06 10.91 5.26
N LEU A 217 -4.27 10.98 6.59
CA LEU A 217 -4.96 12.08 7.25
C LEU A 217 -4.24 13.43 7.12
N LYS A 218 -2.91 13.44 7.10
CA LYS A 218 -2.14 14.68 6.92
C LYS A 218 -2.24 15.25 5.51
N ARG A 219 -2.60 14.38 4.55
CA ARG A 219 -2.74 14.75 3.15
C ARG A 219 -4.19 15.15 2.78
N ALA A 220 -5.18 14.62 3.51
CA ALA A 220 -6.61 14.93 3.33
C ALA A 220 -6.95 16.32 3.88
#